data_c7eb78f54680ed4ad6b4f3310e54813f
#
_entry.id   c7eb78f54680ed4ad6b4f3310e54813f
#
_cell.length_a   1.000
_cell.length_b   1.000
_cell.length_c   1.000
_cell.angle_alpha   90.00
_cell.angle_beta   90.00
_cell.angle_gamma   90.00
#
_symmetry.space_group_name_H-M   'P 1'
#
loop_
_entity.id
_entity.type
_entity.pdbx_description
1 polymer ?
#
loop_
_entity_poly.entity_id
_entity_poly.type
_entity_poly.pdbx_seq_one_letter_code
_entity_poly.pdbx_strand_id
1 'polypeptide(L)'
;MLQKLNEHIQGVVAWLVIILIAITFTLFGVDYYFQSRQISNAKVVVNDKAITMQAFETNYRRTRAQQDLPQMTAVDEKNLQNQVINQMITNEVSIQAARKFGFEVSLNQANAAIVNIPQFQEDGHFSAQRYQQALSGALFTPETFQNEVRQGMLLNQQRFAFMGTSFALSDEIKRFVRLYMQTRDYEYLTVPSARFEQQAKVSQKNIEDYYKQHRKKFMTPEQVVLDYVLLSMHDIKSHIKISDEEIKNYYEENKSNYLTPAQWQVAHILFAIPENATKEEEDVIKQKADEVYSDLQKHPEQFDKLVVSKSDDKLSISNKGILPWVTGGQNEYDRVLSNLTEPGQISIPAKTKYGYEIFKLIAYKPVTTKSLSQVESVIKDQLLSDMAQAKYAQALEQLTDLSYQTPDSLDPVSDSLNLTIQHTEPFSRHGGKQSITKNKQVIHAAFSNDVLELGNNSEPIQLDNDSVMVLRVNKHIPSKEQTLVEVRDQIEKILAKQYADAKAKEIGTSLLHPVEDQQQQALINDNQLEWHSIVQASRDSDKANSLINDLAFNLLRPESRDGVILDNGDYVVVKLKRINDGKLSSLDQEQRDSLIQQIEASYGMMDYDLYVNNLLNHAKITRN
;
A
#
# COMPACT_ATOMS: atom_id res chain seq x y z
N MET A 1 -10.65 13.73 -78.77
CA MET A 1 -11.40 14.06 -77.53
C MET A 1 -10.90 13.32 -76.30
N LEU A 2 -10.54 12.05 -76.38
CA LEU A 2 -10.02 11.27 -75.23
C LEU A 2 -8.65 11.74 -74.72
N GLN A 3 -7.75 12.28 -75.56
CA GLN A 3 -6.43 12.78 -75.15
C GLN A 3 -6.52 14.09 -74.32
N LYS A 4 -7.47 14.98 -74.64
CA LYS A 4 -7.70 16.22 -73.87
C LYS A 4 -8.35 15.96 -72.52
N LEU A 5 -9.04 14.84 -72.34
CA LEU A 5 -9.60 14.45 -71.07
C LEU A 5 -8.51 13.91 -70.13
N ASN A 6 -7.49 13.24 -70.69
CA ASN A 6 -6.38 12.67 -69.90
C ASN A 6 -5.39 13.73 -69.38
N GLU A 7 -5.19 14.84 -70.09
CA GLU A 7 -4.33 15.95 -69.64
C GLU A 7 -4.96 16.80 -68.52
N HIS A 8 -6.30 16.85 -68.42
CA HIS A 8 -7.01 17.56 -67.37
C HIS A 8 -7.15 16.74 -66.06
N ILE A 9 -6.97 15.41 -66.13
CA ILE A 9 -6.99 14.52 -64.97
C ILE A 9 -5.64 14.53 -64.22
N GLN A 10 -4.55 14.95 -64.84
CA GLN A 10 -3.21 15.08 -64.23
C GLN A 10 -2.98 16.45 -63.55
N GLY A 11 -3.98 17.33 -63.52
CA GLY A 11 -3.91 18.67 -62.94
C GLY A 11 -4.44 18.74 -61.50
N VAL A 12 -4.72 19.94 -61.08
CA VAL A 12 -5.18 20.32 -59.72
C VAL A 12 -6.36 19.49 -59.23
N VAL A 13 -7.27 19.01 -60.10
CA VAL A 13 -8.42 18.20 -59.74
C VAL A 13 -8.01 16.80 -59.29
N ALA A 14 -7.02 16.17 -59.91
CA ALA A 14 -6.49 14.85 -59.47
C ALA A 14 -5.82 14.97 -58.10
N TRP A 15 -5.05 16.04 -57.88
CA TRP A 15 -4.48 16.34 -56.58
C TRP A 15 -5.55 16.60 -55.50
N LEU A 16 -6.64 17.28 -55.82
CA LEU A 16 -7.76 17.56 -54.92
C LEU A 16 -8.50 16.27 -54.52
N VAL A 17 -8.70 15.35 -55.47
CA VAL A 17 -9.30 14.03 -55.22
C VAL A 17 -8.37 13.15 -54.39
N ILE A 18 -7.06 13.16 -54.67
CA ILE A 18 -6.07 12.42 -53.86
C ILE A 18 -6.00 12.94 -52.44
N ILE A 19 -6.01 14.27 -52.25
CA ILE A 19 -6.05 14.90 -50.92
C ILE A 19 -7.35 14.56 -50.20
N LEU A 20 -8.50 14.57 -50.88
CA LEU A 20 -9.80 14.21 -50.29
C LEU A 20 -9.83 12.72 -49.87
N ILE A 21 -9.28 11.84 -50.70
CA ILE A 21 -9.14 10.40 -50.40
C ILE A 21 -8.15 10.23 -49.24
N ALA A 22 -7.01 10.94 -49.24
CA ALA A 22 -6.03 10.87 -48.14
C ALA A 22 -6.63 11.38 -46.82
N ILE A 23 -7.39 12.48 -46.83
CA ILE A 23 -8.10 13.00 -45.66
C ILE A 23 -9.16 12.01 -45.18
N THR A 24 -9.91 11.38 -46.07
CA THR A 24 -10.92 10.37 -45.72
C THR A 24 -10.27 9.11 -45.14
N PHE A 25 -9.17 8.64 -45.73
CA PHE A 25 -8.40 7.53 -45.20
C PHE A 25 -7.72 7.86 -43.86
N THR A 26 -7.25 9.09 -43.68
CA THR A 26 -6.61 9.53 -42.41
C THR A 26 -7.65 9.67 -41.30
N LEU A 27 -8.84 10.18 -41.60
CA LEU A 27 -9.91 10.39 -40.61
C LEU A 27 -10.66 9.11 -40.24
N PHE A 28 -10.85 8.16 -41.17
CA PHE A 28 -11.62 6.95 -40.93
C PHE A 28 -10.79 5.66 -40.94
N GLY A 29 -9.65 5.62 -41.61
CA GLY A 29 -8.84 4.40 -41.75
C GLY A 29 -7.87 4.18 -40.59
N VAL A 30 -7.33 5.26 -40.04
CA VAL A 30 -6.35 5.16 -38.93
C VAL A 30 -7.06 4.76 -37.64
N ASP A 31 -8.23 5.31 -37.38
CA ASP A 31 -9.01 4.99 -36.16
C ASP A 31 -9.50 3.52 -36.18
N TYR A 32 -9.98 3.03 -37.34
CA TYR A 32 -10.39 1.62 -37.51
C TYR A 32 -9.21 0.65 -37.39
N TYR A 33 -8.03 1.02 -37.89
CA TYR A 33 -6.82 0.19 -37.81
C TYR A 33 -6.26 0.11 -36.38
N PHE A 34 -6.27 1.22 -35.63
CA PHE A 34 -5.87 1.22 -34.22
C PHE A 34 -6.90 0.51 -33.33
N GLN A 35 -8.18 0.69 -33.58
CA GLN A 35 -9.25 0.00 -32.85
C GLN A 35 -9.22 -1.52 -33.09
N SER A 36 -8.98 -1.98 -34.32
CA SER A 36 -8.87 -3.41 -34.63
C SER A 36 -7.63 -4.07 -33.99
N ARG A 37 -6.52 -3.37 -33.86
CA ARG A 37 -5.32 -3.86 -33.17
C ARG A 37 -5.49 -3.93 -31.64
N GLN A 38 -6.22 -2.99 -31.05
CA GLN A 38 -6.55 -3.05 -29.62
C GLN A 38 -7.46 -4.23 -29.29
N ILE A 39 -8.41 -4.55 -30.15
CA ILE A 39 -9.32 -5.69 -29.96
C ILE A 39 -8.57 -7.02 -30.08
N SER A 40 -7.57 -7.14 -30.95
CA SER A 40 -6.79 -8.38 -31.12
C SER A 40 -5.90 -8.71 -29.90
N ASN A 41 -5.50 -7.73 -29.12
CA ASN A 41 -4.70 -7.89 -27.88
C ASN A 41 -5.52 -7.68 -26.60
N ALA A 42 -6.86 -7.70 -26.71
CA ALA A 42 -7.73 -7.53 -25.56
C ALA A 42 -7.79 -8.79 -24.70
N LYS A 43 -7.65 -8.66 -23.40
CA LYS A 43 -7.99 -9.70 -22.43
C LYS A 43 -9.50 -9.87 -22.30
N VAL A 44 -10.22 -8.73 -22.34
CA VAL A 44 -11.69 -8.66 -22.30
C VAL A 44 -12.13 -7.44 -23.10
N VAL A 45 -13.24 -7.57 -23.82
CA VAL A 45 -13.92 -6.43 -24.45
C VAL A 45 -15.24 -6.19 -23.71
N VAL A 46 -15.43 -4.97 -23.23
CA VAL A 46 -16.61 -4.52 -22.49
C VAL A 46 -17.37 -3.53 -23.36
N ASN A 47 -18.52 -3.92 -23.85
CA ASN A 47 -19.21 -3.24 -24.95
C ASN A 47 -18.23 -3.11 -26.15
N ASP A 48 -17.87 -1.92 -26.54
CA ASP A 48 -16.95 -1.70 -27.68
C ASP A 48 -15.54 -1.29 -27.21
N LYS A 49 -15.24 -1.37 -25.90
CA LYS A 49 -13.95 -0.96 -25.34
C LYS A 49 -13.12 -2.15 -24.87
N ALA A 50 -11.89 -2.23 -25.33
CA ALA A 50 -10.95 -3.27 -25.00
C ALA A 50 -10.21 -2.99 -23.69
N ILE A 51 -10.19 -3.97 -22.79
CA ILE A 51 -9.24 -4.07 -21.66
C ILE A 51 -8.06 -4.88 -22.18
N THR A 52 -6.93 -4.24 -22.40
CA THR A 52 -5.76 -4.90 -22.98
C THR A 52 -5.08 -5.84 -21.98
N MET A 53 -4.35 -6.84 -22.52
CA MET A 53 -3.54 -7.75 -21.69
C MET A 53 -2.52 -6.96 -20.84
N GLN A 54 -1.88 -5.94 -21.41
CA GLN A 54 -0.93 -5.09 -20.68
C GLN A 54 -1.58 -4.35 -19.51
N ALA A 55 -2.78 -3.79 -19.70
CA ALA A 55 -3.52 -3.12 -18.62
C ALA A 55 -3.89 -4.11 -17.51
N PHE A 56 -4.32 -5.31 -17.88
CA PHE A 56 -4.62 -6.38 -16.93
C PHE A 56 -3.37 -6.78 -16.12
N GLU A 57 -2.26 -7.10 -16.78
CA GLU A 57 -1.01 -7.49 -16.13
C GLU A 57 -0.49 -6.42 -15.16
N THR A 58 -0.58 -5.14 -15.57
CA THR A 58 -0.17 -4.03 -14.72
C THR A 58 -1.04 -3.94 -13.46
N ASN A 59 -2.36 -4.02 -13.60
CA ASN A 59 -3.28 -4.00 -12.45
C ASN A 59 -3.10 -5.24 -11.57
N TYR A 60 -2.89 -6.42 -12.16
CA TYR A 60 -2.63 -7.64 -11.42
C TYR A 60 -1.36 -7.52 -10.55
N ARG A 61 -0.24 -7.04 -11.12
CA ARG A 61 1.00 -6.82 -10.38
C ARG A 61 0.84 -5.83 -9.24
N ARG A 62 0.11 -4.72 -9.46
CA ARG A 62 -0.20 -3.74 -8.43
C ARG A 62 -1.01 -4.34 -7.28
N THR A 63 -2.08 -5.05 -7.60
CA THR A 63 -2.95 -5.68 -6.60
C THR A 63 -2.18 -6.74 -5.80
N ARG A 64 -1.35 -7.53 -6.48
CA ARG A 64 -0.50 -8.54 -5.83
C ARG A 64 0.50 -7.91 -4.87
N ALA A 65 1.16 -6.81 -5.28
CA ALA A 65 2.13 -6.10 -4.44
C ALA A 65 1.48 -5.47 -3.19
N GLN A 66 0.22 -5.01 -3.29
CA GLN A 66 -0.51 -4.44 -2.16
C GLN A 66 -0.97 -5.47 -1.12
N GLN A 67 -1.15 -6.73 -1.51
CA GLN A 67 -1.64 -7.77 -0.60
C GLN A 67 -0.53 -8.42 0.23
N ASP A 68 0.75 -8.09 -0.02
CA ASP A 68 1.93 -8.58 0.72
C ASP A 68 1.91 -10.10 1.01
N LEU A 69 1.40 -10.89 0.05
CA LEU A 69 1.23 -12.33 0.16
C LEU A 69 2.49 -13.03 -0.39
N PRO A 70 3.37 -13.55 0.45
CA PRO A 70 4.67 -14.06 0.02
C PRO A 70 4.58 -15.37 -0.79
N GLN A 71 3.52 -16.16 -0.63
CA GLN A 71 3.30 -17.39 -1.41
C GLN A 71 1.81 -17.60 -1.65
N MET A 72 1.41 -17.48 -2.92
CA MET A 72 0.07 -17.83 -3.37
C MET A 72 0.12 -19.22 -3.99
N THR A 73 -0.87 -20.06 -3.66
CA THR A 73 -1.08 -21.29 -4.41
C THR A 73 -1.56 -20.96 -5.84
N ALA A 74 -1.41 -21.91 -6.78
CA ALA A 74 -1.94 -21.71 -8.14
C ALA A 74 -3.46 -21.40 -8.15
N VAL A 75 -4.20 -21.87 -7.14
CA VAL A 75 -5.63 -21.57 -6.96
C VAL A 75 -5.84 -20.13 -6.52
N ASP A 76 -5.04 -19.65 -5.55
CA ASP A 76 -5.12 -18.27 -5.06
C ASP A 76 -4.73 -17.27 -6.15
N GLU A 77 -3.71 -17.60 -6.93
CA GLU A 77 -3.29 -16.77 -8.07
C GLU A 77 -4.40 -16.64 -9.12
N LYS A 78 -5.06 -17.74 -9.48
CA LYS A 78 -6.20 -17.73 -10.40
C LYS A 78 -7.39 -16.94 -9.84
N ASN A 79 -7.65 -17.05 -8.53
CA ASN A 79 -8.70 -16.30 -7.87
C ASN A 79 -8.41 -14.80 -7.90
N LEU A 80 -7.17 -14.38 -7.61
CA LEU A 80 -6.75 -12.98 -7.69
C LEU A 80 -6.85 -12.43 -9.12
N GLN A 81 -6.41 -13.20 -10.12
CA GLN A 81 -6.56 -12.83 -11.54
C GLN A 81 -8.03 -12.60 -11.91
N ASN A 82 -8.93 -13.49 -11.47
CA ASN A 82 -10.36 -13.36 -11.69
C ASN A 82 -10.94 -12.13 -10.95
N GLN A 83 -10.50 -11.86 -9.74
CA GLN A 83 -10.91 -10.70 -8.98
C GLN A 83 -10.51 -9.40 -9.69
N VAL A 84 -9.25 -9.28 -10.11
CA VAL A 84 -8.73 -8.11 -10.82
C VAL A 84 -9.48 -7.86 -12.12
N ILE A 85 -9.66 -8.90 -12.97
CA ILE A 85 -10.34 -8.72 -14.23
C ILE A 85 -11.83 -8.36 -14.05
N ASN A 86 -12.52 -8.94 -13.06
CA ASN A 86 -13.90 -8.59 -12.75
C ASN A 86 -14.01 -7.15 -12.26
N GLN A 87 -13.07 -6.68 -11.41
CA GLN A 87 -13.04 -5.29 -10.97
C GLN A 87 -12.80 -4.32 -12.14
N MET A 88 -11.90 -4.65 -13.06
CA MET A 88 -11.66 -3.84 -14.26
C MET A 88 -12.90 -3.77 -15.17
N ILE A 89 -13.63 -4.89 -15.34
CA ILE A 89 -14.89 -4.93 -16.08
C ILE A 89 -15.93 -4.03 -15.41
N THR A 90 -16.10 -4.18 -14.09
CA THR A 90 -17.05 -3.39 -13.30
C THR A 90 -16.76 -1.89 -13.39
N ASN A 91 -15.50 -1.51 -13.25
CA ASN A 91 -15.06 -0.11 -13.37
C ASN A 91 -15.37 0.42 -14.78
N GLU A 92 -15.03 -0.33 -15.82
CA GLU A 92 -15.25 0.12 -17.20
C GLU A 92 -16.75 0.30 -17.53
N VAL A 93 -17.60 -0.65 -17.13
CA VAL A 93 -19.07 -0.53 -17.31
C VAL A 93 -19.61 0.69 -16.57
N SER A 94 -19.17 0.91 -15.34
CA SER A 94 -19.59 2.05 -14.52
C SER A 94 -19.11 3.39 -15.08
N ILE A 95 -17.86 3.46 -15.59
CA ILE A 95 -17.31 4.66 -16.24
C ILE A 95 -18.09 5.00 -17.51
N GLN A 96 -18.41 4.00 -18.35
CA GLN A 96 -19.22 4.22 -19.55
C GLN A 96 -20.60 4.76 -19.20
N ALA A 97 -21.24 4.19 -18.18
CA ALA A 97 -22.54 4.64 -17.70
C ALA A 97 -22.46 6.06 -17.11
N ALA A 98 -21.46 6.35 -16.27
CA ALA A 98 -21.27 7.68 -15.71
C ALA A 98 -21.14 8.75 -16.80
N ARG A 99 -20.30 8.51 -17.82
CA ARG A 99 -20.14 9.43 -18.95
C ARG A 99 -21.42 9.60 -19.75
N LYS A 100 -22.17 8.51 -19.98
CA LYS A 100 -23.47 8.58 -20.66
C LYS A 100 -24.48 9.46 -19.92
N PHE A 101 -24.41 9.53 -18.61
CA PHE A 101 -25.24 10.39 -17.76
C PHE A 101 -24.65 11.80 -17.54
N GLY A 102 -23.56 12.15 -18.21
CA GLY A 102 -22.98 13.49 -18.17
C GLY A 102 -22.07 13.77 -16.97
N PHE A 103 -21.65 12.73 -16.22
CA PHE A 103 -20.61 12.90 -15.20
C PHE A 103 -19.26 13.11 -15.87
N GLU A 104 -18.54 14.15 -15.45
CA GLU A 104 -17.21 14.46 -15.96
C GLU A 104 -16.28 14.96 -14.84
N VAL A 105 -14.99 14.65 -14.98
CA VAL A 105 -13.92 15.19 -14.13
C VAL A 105 -12.86 15.80 -15.02
N SER A 106 -12.57 17.08 -14.84
CA SER A 106 -11.52 17.78 -15.58
C SER A 106 -10.12 17.38 -15.09
N LEU A 107 -9.10 17.63 -15.92
CA LEU A 107 -7.70 17.46 -15.53
C LEU A 107 -7.33 18.35 -14.33
N ASN A 108 -7.85 19.58 -14.29
CA ASN A 108 -7.59 20.50 -13.18
C ASN A 108 -8.14 19.98 -11.84
N GLN A 109 -9.33 19.39 -11.85
CA GLN A 109 -9.90 18.77 -10.64
C GLN A 109 -9.05 17.58 -10.16
N ALA A 110 -8.59 16.72 -11.08
CA ALA A 110 -7.72 15.60 -10.74
C ALA A 110 -6.37 16.10 -10.19
N ASN A 111 -5.76 17.12 -10.82
CA ASN A 111 -4.51 17.70 -10.33
C ASN A 111 -4.68 18.31 -8.94
N ALA A 112 -5.77 19.05 -8.70
CA ALA A 112 -6.08 19.60 -7.39
C ALA A 112 -6.24 18.50 -6.32
N ALA A 113 -6.83 17.35 -6.67
CA ALA A 113 -6.91 16.21 -5.76
C ALA A 113 -5.52 15.59 -5.51
N ILE A 114 -4.69 15.42 -6.54
CA ILE A 114 -3.36 14.82 -6.45
C ILE A 114 -2.43 15.64 -5.53
N VAL A 115 -2.40 16.96 -5.66
CA VAL A 115 -1.52 17.82 -4.84
C VAL A 115 -1.90 17.82 -3.37
N ASN A 116 -3.14 17.43 -3.04
CA ASN A 116 -3.63 17.34 -1.67
C ASN A 116 -3.43 15.94 -1.03
N ILE A 117 -2.86 14.97 -1.76
CA ILE A 117 -2.55 13.65 -1.20
C ILE A 117 -1.36 13.78 -0.24
N PRO A 118 -1.51 13.43 1.07
CA PRO A 118 -0.46 13.65 2.08
C PRO A 118 0.87 12.96 1.74
N GLN A 119 0.83 11.78 1.09
CA GLN A 119 2.03 11.02 0.69
C GLN A 119 2.90 11.76 -0.33
N PHE A 120 2.33 12.71 -1.06
CA PHE A 120 3.02 13.53 -2.06
C PHE A 120 3.44 14.90 -1.51
N GLN A 121 3.23 15.14 -0.20
CA GLN A 121 3.55 16.40 0.44
C GLN A 121 4.82 16.29 1.29
N GLU A 122 5.51 17.40 1.40
CA GLU A 122 6.64 17.65 2.29
C GLU A 122 6.40 19.00 2.97
N ASP A 123 6.41 19.02 4.27
CA ASP A 123 6.09 20.22 5.08
C ASP A 123 4.75 20.88 4.72
N GLY A 124 3.75 20.05 4.35
CA GLY A 124 2.41 20.51 3.97
C GLY A 124 2.29 21.05 2.53
N HIS A 125 3.36 20.96 1.73
CA HIS A 125 3.39 21.38 0.34
C HIS A 125 3.66 20.21 -0.61
N PHE A 126 3.10 20.25 -1.82
CA PHE A 126 3.34 19.22 -2.82
C PHE A 126 4.82 19.13 -3.21
N SER A 127 5.40 17.93 -3.13
CA SER A 127 6.77 17.62 -3.53
C SER A 127 6.76 16.78 -4.81
N ALA A 128 7.26 17.35 -5.90
CA ALA A 128 7.38 16.65 -7.18
C ALA A 128 8.29 15.41 -7.07
N GLN A 129 9.32 15.46 -6.21
CA GLN A 129 10.24 14.35 -5.97
C GLN A 129 9.52 13.19 -5.27
N ARG A 130 8.79 13.44 -4.19
CA ARG A 130 7.99 12.42 -3.48
C ARG A 130 6.92 11.82 -4.39
N TYR A 131 6.27 12.67 -5.18
CA TYR A 131 5.30 12.22 -6.18
C TYR A 131 5.91 11.23 -7.17
N GLN A 132 7.06 11.57 -7.79
CA GLN A 132 7.74 10.69 -8.75
C GLN A 132 8.21 9.39 -8.10
N GLN A 133 8.77 9.43 -6.89
CA GLN A 133 9.22 8.25 -6.15
C GLN A 133 8.05 7.31 -5.85
N ALA A 134 6.94 7.85 -5.33
CA ALA A 134 5.74 7.07 -5.02
C ALA A 134 5.13 6.42 -6.27
N LEU A 135 5.07 7.16 -7.38
CA LEU A 135 4.55 6.63 -8.64
C LEU A 135 5.42 5.49 -9.19
N SER A 136 6.74 5.66 -9.15
CA SER A 136 7.69 4.64 -9.62
C SER A 136 7.54 3.34 -8.82
N GLY A 137 7.45 3.43 -7.49
CA GLY A 137 7.22 2.27 -6.62
C GLY A 137 5.87 1.58 -6.84
N ALA A 138 4.85 2.33 -7.29
CA ALA A 138 3.53 1.82 -7.57
C ALA A 138 3.27 1.48 -9.07
N LEU A 139 4.31 1.46 -9.89
CA LEU A 139 4.24 1.18 -11.35
C LEU A 139 3.31 2.14 -12.11
N PHE A 140 3.30 3.43 -11.74
CA PHE A 140 2.57 4.48 -12.43
C PHE A 140 3.49 5.44 -13.16
N THR A 141 3.02 5.96 -14.30
CA THR A 141 3.51 7.23 -14.84
C THR A 141 2.61 8.37 -14.36
N PRO A 142 3.07 9.64 -14.37
CA PRO A 142 2.22 10.77 -14.03
C PRO A 142 0.89 10.80 -14.80
N GLU A 143 0.93 10.52 -16.10
CA GLU A 143 -0.25 10.50 -16.96
C GLU A 143 -1.22 9.38 -16.60
N THR A 144 -0.70 8.15 -16.41
CA THR A 144 -1.55 7.00 -16.05
C THR A 144 -2.16 7.17 -14.66
N PHE A 145 -1.43 7.74 -13.70
CA PHE A 145 -1.95 8.03 -12.37
C PHE A 145 -3.02 9.12 -12.39
N GLN A 146 -2.78 10.20 -13.14
CA GLN A 146 -3.76 11.28 -13.31
C GLN A 146 -5.08 10.76 -13.92
N ASN A 147 -4.99 9.87 -14.91
CA ASN A 147 -6.17 9.22 -15.49
C ASN A 147 -6.87 8.28 -14.49
N GLU A 148 -6.12 7.55 -13.68
CA GLU A 148 -6.67 6.70 -12.61
C GLU A 148 -7.43 7.54 -11.58
N VAL A 149 -6.84 8.65 -11.13
CA VAL A 149 -7.51 9.59 -10.21
C VAL A 149 -8.78 10.17 -10.83
N ARG A 150 -8.75 10.55 -12.10
CA ARG A 150 -9.94 11.04 -12.81
C ARG A 150 -11.07 10.00 -12.84
N GLN A 151 -10.73 8.77 -13.16
CA GLN A 151 -11.70 7.66 -13.20
C GLN A 151 -12.26 7.37 -11.80
N GLY A 152 -11.40 7.32 -10.80
CA GLY A 152 -11.81 7.15 -9.40
C GLY A 152 -12.74 8.27 -8.92
N MET A 153 -12.43 9.52 -9.23
CA MET A 153 -13.30 10.67 -8.92
C MET A 153 -14.64 10.57 -9.65
N LEU A 154 -14.65 10.16 -10.92
CA LEU A 154 -15.87 9.99 -11.71
C LEU A 154 -16.80 8.91 -11.09
N LEU A 155 -16.24 7.76 -10.73
CA LEU A 155 -16.98 6.70 -10.06
C LEU A 155 -17.49 7.12 -8.68
N ASN A 156 -16.68 7.89 -7.94
CA ASN A 156 -17.10 8.45 -6.66
C ASN A 156 -18.24 9.47 -6.82
N GLN A 157 -18.20 10.34 -7.81
CA GLN A 157 -19.32 11.26 -8.09
C GLN A 157 -20.61 10.49 -8.34
N GLN A 158 -20.56 9.45 -9.15
CA GLN A 158 -21.74 8.60 -9.42
C GLN A 158 -22.24 7.93 -8.14
N ARG A 159 -21.36 7.33 -7.34
CA ARG A 159 -21.70 6.69 -6.07
C ARG A 159 -22.31 7.69 -5.08
N PHE A 160 -21.71 8.86 -4.94
CA PHE A 160 -22.23 9.91 -4.06
C PHE A 160 -23.58 10.47 -4.52
N ALA A 161 -23.86 10.46 -5.83
CA ALA A 161 -25.19 10.83 -6.31
C ALA A 161 -26.27 9.86 -5.77
N PHE A 162 -26.00 8.55 -5.75
CA PHE A 162 -26.91 7.58 -5.13
C PHE A 162 -27.02 7.78 -3.61
N MET A 163 -25.87 7.88 -2.93
CA MET A 163 -25.84 8.05 -1.47
C MET A 163 -26.49 9.36 -1.01
N GLY A 164 -26.30 10.46 -1.74
CA GLY A 164 -26.81 11.77 -1.38
C GLY A 164 -28.29 12.01 -1.73
N THR A 165 -28.88 11.13 -2.55
CA THR A 165 -30.30 11.19 -2.93
C THR A 165 -31.13 10.08 -2.32
N SER A 166 -30.50 9.13 -1.62
CA SER A 166 -31.21 8.07 -0.93
C SER A 166 -31.89 8.62 0.33
N PHE A 167 -32.98 7.99 0.70
CA PHE A 167 -33.72 8.31 1.90
C PHE A 167 -34.28 7.02 2.51
N ALA A 168 -34.54 7.06 3.81
CA ALA A 168 -35.18 5.97 4.53
C ALA A 168 -36.52 6.40 5.07
N LEU A 169 -37.52 5.54 4.91
CA LEU A 169 -38.86 5.80 5.48
C LEU A 169 -38.81 5.68 7.02
N SER A 170 -39.63 6.46 7.70
CA SER A 170 -39.68 6.47 9.16
C SER A 170 -39.88 5.08 9.78
N ASP A 171 -40.64 4.20 9.12
CA ASP A 171 -40.89 2.85 9.64
C ASP A 171 -39.71 1.89 9.35
N GLU A 172 -38.93 2.13 8.31
CA GLU A 172 -37.67 1.41 8.03
C GLU A 172 -36.62 1.78 9.07
N ILE A 173 -36.49 3.08 9.38
CA ILE A 173 -35.60 3.56 10.46
C ILE A 173 -35.97 2.93 11.79
N LYS A 174 -37.26 2.95 12.14
CA LYS A 174 -37.75 2.32 13.40
C LYS A 174 -37.46 0.82 13.42
N ARG A 175 -37.66 0.10 12.29
CA ARG A 175 -37.38 -1.33 12.19
C ARG A 175 -35.89 -1.59 12.34
N PHE A 176 -35.05 -0.81 11.68
CA PHE A 176 -33.58 -0.94 11.77
C PHE A 176 -33.13 -0.71 13.23
N VAL A 177 -33.54 0.40 13.84
CA VAL A 177 -33.20 0.74 15.24
C VAL A 177 -33.67 -0.34 16.21
N ARG A 178 -34.90 -0.85 16.03
CA ARG A 178 -35.44 -1.92 16.84
C ARG A 178 -34.56 -3.16 16.85
N LEU A 179 -33.98 -3.53 15.70
CA LEU A 179 -33.17 -4.74 15.57
C LEU A 179 -31.69 -4.48 15.87
N TYR A 180 -31.16 -3.36 15.41
CA TYR A 180 -29.75 -3.01 15.55
C TYR A 180 -29.36 -2.67 16.99
N MET A 181 -30.21 -1.87 17.66
CA MET A 181 -30.04 -1.48 19.06
C MET A 181 -30.75 -2.41 20.03
N GLN A 182 -31.20 -3.58 19.56
CA GLN A 182 -31.83 -4.56 20.43
C GLN A 182 -30.82 -5.04 21.47
N THR A 183 -31.24 -5.09 22.73
CA THR A 183 -30.50 -5.74 23.81
C THR A 183 -31.25 -6.96 24.32
N ARG A 184 -30.54 -7.89 24.92
CA ARG A 184 -31.11 -9.09 25.50
C ARG A 184 -30.72 -9.28 26.95
N ASP A 185 -31.70 -9.70 27.74
CA ASP A 185 -31.47 -10.21 29.09
C ASP A 185 -31.51 -11.73 28.99
N TYR A 186 -30.44 -12.40 29.40
CA TYR A 186 -30.35 -13.84 29.37
C TYR A 186 -29.58 -14.39 30.57
N GLU A 187 -29.79 -15.64 30.84
CA GLU A 187 -29.02 -16.42 31.82
C GLU A 187 -28.25 -17.49 31.08
N TYR A 188 -27.06 -17.78 31.56
CA TYR A 188 -26.29 -18.92 31.06
C TYR A 188 -25.70 -19.73 32.20
N LEU A 189 -25.51 -21.02 31.95
CA LEU A 189 -24.94 -21.97 32.86
C LEU A 189 -23.88 -22.77 32.13
N THR A 190 -22.68 -22.88 32.72
CA THR A 190 -21.55 -23.60 32.13
C THR A 190 -21.37 -24.95 32.83
N VAL A 191 -21.30 -26.02 32.04
CA VAL A 191 -20.89 -27.36 32.48
C VAL A 191 -19.42 -27.54 32.12
N PRO A 192 -18.49 -27.39 33.08
CA PRO A 192 -17.07 -27.46 32.80
C PRO A 192 -16.63 -28.88 32.46
N SER A 193 -16.11 -29.08 31.26
CA SER A 193 -15.61 -30.38 30.78
C SER A 193 -14.47 -30.91 31.66
N ALA A 194 -13.52 -30.05 32.04
CA ALA A 194 -12.36 -30.45 32.83
C ALA A 194 -12.68 -31.23 34.13
N ARG A 195 -13.87 -31.04 34.72
CA ARG A 195 -14.31 -31.79 35.93
C ARG A 195 -14.45 -33.28 35.68
N PHE A 196 -14.68 -33.70 34.45
CA PHE A 196 -14.95 -35.08 34.09
C PHE A 196 -13.70 -35.82 33.56
N GLU A 197 -12.60 -35.14 33.30
CA GLU A 197 -11.37 -35.75 32.77
C GLU A 197 -10.85 -36.86 33.71
N GLN A 198 -10.86 -36.63 35.03
CA GLN A 198 -10.41 -37.62 36.02
C GLN A 198 -11.37 -38.82 36.17
N GLN A 199 -12.60 -38.70 35.70
CA GLN A 199 -13.59 -39.78 35.71
C GLN A 199 -13.47 -40.70 34.50
N ALA A 200 -12.69 -40.33 33.52
CA ALA A 200 -12.49 -41.09 32.30
C ALA A 200 -11.75 -42.42 32.62
N LYS A 201 -12.42 -43.53 32.42
CA LYS A 201 -11.80 -44.87 32.51
C LYS A 201 -11.28 -45.26 31.13
N VAL A 202 -10.09 -44.77 30.77
CA VAL A 202 -9.45 -45.09 29.50
C VAL A 202 -8.83 -46.50 29.60
N SER A 203 -9.41 -47.45 28.89
CA SER A 203 -8.89 -48.81 28.86
C SER A 203 -7.74 -48.97 27.87
N GLN A 204 -6.85 -49.97 28.11
CA GLN A 204 -5.78 -50.29 27.17
C GLN A 204 -6.31 -50.54 25.76
N LYS A 205 -7.45 -51.22 25.64
CA LYS A 205 -8.10 -51.48 24.36
C LYS A 205 -8.49 -50.18 23.62
N ASN A 206 -9.03 -49.22 24.36
CA ASN A 206 -9.41 -47.90 23.75
C ASN A 206 -8.18 -47.20 23.20
N ILE A 207 -7.05 -47.26 23.91
CA ILE A 207 -5.78 -46.66 23.47
C ILE A 207 -5.28 -47.31 22.18
N GLU A 208 -5.28 -48.66 22.16
CA GLU A 208 -4.86 -49.43 20.98
C GLU A 208 -5.76 -49.18 19.76
N ASP A 209 -7.07 -49.16 19.98
CA ASP A 209 -8.06 -48.92 18.90
C ASP A 209 -7.92 -47.48 18.35
N TYR A 210 -7.75 -46.51 19.23
CA TYR A 210 -7.54 -45.10 18.81
C TYR A 210 -6.23 -44.94 18.02
N TYR A 211 -5.14 -45.54 18.49
CA TYR A 211 -3.86 -45.55 17.80
C TYR A 211 -3.97 -46.16 16.41
N LYS A 212 -4.59 -47.33 16.28
CA LYS A 212 -4.79 -48.02 14.98
C LYS A 212 -5.58 -47.19 14.01
N GLN A 213 -6.64 -46.49 14.46
CA GLN A 213 -7.49 -45.66 13.64
C GLN A 213 -6.84 -44.32 13.22
N HIS A 214 -5.89 -43.84 14.03
CA HIS A 214 -5.32 -42.50 13.88
C HIS A 214 -3.80 -42.48 13.67
N ARG A 215 -3.18 -43.55 13.20
CA ARG A 215 -1.71 -43.67 13.02
C ARG A 215 -1.09 -42.47 12.34
N LYS A 216 -1.74 -41.91 11.30
CA LYS A 216 -1.26 -40.73 10.58
C LYS A 216 -1.12 -39.48 11.44
N LYS A 217 -1.80 -39.41 12.59
CA LYS A 217 -1.68 -38.28 13.52
C LYS A 217 -0.45 -38.38 14.42
N PHE A 218 0.14 -39.56 14.49
CA PHE A 218 1.29 -39.87 15.36
C PHE A 218 2.59 -40.04 14.56
N MET A 219 2.73 -39.27 13.48
CA MET A 219 3.98 -39.19 12.74
C MET A 219 4.88 -38.11 13.37
N THR A 220 6.17 -38.41 13.50
CA THR A 220 7.14 -37.35 13.79
C THR A 220 7.17 -36.38 12.58
N PRO A 221 7.36 -35.08 12.79
CA PRO A 221 7.57 -34.18 11.67
C PRO A 221 8.84 -34.58 10.90
N GLU A 222 8.77 -34.48 9.58
CA GLU A 222 9.97 -34.47 8.71
C GLU A 222 10.87 -33.30 9.09
N GLN A 223 12.19 -33.56 9.24
CA GLN A 223 13.16 -32.53 9.62
C GLN A 223 14.40 -32.56 8.73
N VAL A 224 15.06 -31.43 8.61
CA VAL A 224 16.34 -31.28 7.93
C VAL A 224 17.34 -30.54 8.82
N VAL A 225 18.63 -30.83 8.58
CA VAL A 225 19.78 -30.04 9.04
C VAL A 225 20.41 -29.46 7.80
N LEU A 226 20.67 -28.17 7.78
CA LEU A 226 21.28 -27.49 6.64
C LEU A 226 22.73 -27.12 6.92
N ASP A 227 23.51 -27.14 5.86
CA ASP A 227 24.75 -26.40 5.70
C ASP A 227 24.44 -25.16 4.88
N TYR A 228 25.01 -24.02 5.22
CA TYR A 228 24.77 -22.79 4.49
C TYR A 228 25.95 -21.82 4.57
N VAL A 229 26.07 -20.96 3.56
CA VAL A 229 26.94 -19.79 3.55
C VAL A 229 26.10 -18.53 3.48
N LEU A 230 26.55 -17.48 4.16
CA LEU A 230 25.88 -16.19 4.23
C LEU A 230 26.80 -15.10 3.66
N LEU A 231 26.37 -14.43 2.61
CA LEU A 231 27.00 -13.23 2.08
C LEU A 231 26.31 -12.00 2.67
N SER A 232 27.04 -11.17 3.40
CA SER A 232 26.51 -10.00 4.08
C SER A 232 27.27 -8.74 3.68
N MET A 233 26.52 -7.68 3.33
CA MET A 233 27.06 -6.34 3.09
C MET A 233 27.82 -5.81 4.31
N HIS A 234 27.33 -6.10 5.51
CA HIS A 234 27.96 -5.69 6.75
C HIS A 234 29.38 -6.29 6.89
N ASP A 235 29.51 -7.60 6.59
CA ASP A 235 30.80 -8.28 6.69
C ASP A 235 31.78 -7.76 5.62
N ILE A 236 31.30 -7.51 4.42
CA ILE A 236 32.12 -6.88 3.36
C ILE A 236 32.60 -5.50 3.79
N LYS A 237 31.72 -4.64 4.34
CA LYS A 237 32.07 -3.31 4.83
C LYS A 237 33.15 -3.35 5.91
N SER A 238 33.08 -4.32 6.82
CA SER A 238 34.02 -4.46 7.93
C SER A 238 35.46 -4.75 7.47
N HIS A 239 35.63 -5.33 6.26
CA HIS A 239 36.93 -5.69 5.69
C HIS A 239 37.49 -4.64 4.74
N ILE A 240 36.75 -3.57 4.42
CA ILE A 240 37.22 -2.49 3.55
C ILE A 240 37.96 -1.45 4.40
N LYS A 241 39.15 -1.10 3.96
CA LYS A 241 39.93 0.00 4.54
C LYS A 241 40.05 1.10 3.49
N ILE A 242 39.65 2.30 3.86
CA ILE A 242 39.80 3.50 3.03
C ILE A 242 41.03 4.25 3.54
N SER A 243 41.94 4.55 2.61
CA SER A 243 43.17 5.31 2.91
C SER A 243 42.91 6.83 2.85
N ASP A 244 43.73 7.60 3.55
CA ASP A 244 43.66 9.07 3.52
C ASP A 244 43.95 9.61 2.09
N GLU A 245 44.72 8.88 1.30
CA GLU A 245 45.03 9.22 -0.11
C GLU A 245 43.77 9.08 -0.99
N GLU A 246 42.99 8.02 -0.85
CA GLU A 246 41.71 7.83 -1.55
C GLU A 246 40.70 8.93 -1.18
N ILE A 247 40.61 9.30 0.08
CA ILE A 247 39.74 10.39 0.54
C ILE A 247 40.17 11.71 -0.09
N LYS A 248 41.47 11.99 -0.12
CA LYS A 248 42.00 13.21 -0.71
C LYS A 248 41.77 13.27 -2.22
N ASN A 249 42.02 12.17 -2.93
CA ASN A 249 41.81 12.10 -4.37
C ASN A 249 40.34 12.31 -4.72
N TYR A 250 39.44 11.64 -4.01
CA TYR A 250 37.99 11.81 -4.19
C TYR A 250 37.55 13.27 -3.97
N TYR A 251 38.10 13.92 -2.91
CA TYR A 251 37.80 15.32 -2.64
C TYR A 251 38.26 16.24 -3.78
N GLU A 252 39.48 16.06 -4.28
CA GLU A 252 40.02 16.90 -5.36
C GLU A 252 39.25 16.69 -6.70
N GLU A 253 38.88 15.46 -7.02
CA GLU A 253 38.09 15.13 -8.20
C GLU A 253 36.66 15.66 -8.12
N ASN A 254 36.08 15.72 -6.91
CA ASN A 254 34.70 16.12 -6.67
C ASN A 254 34.55 17.48 -5.97
N LYS A 255 35.56 18.33 -6.02
CA LYS A 255 35.64 19.60 -5.28
C LYS A 255 34.45 20.55 -5.59
N SER A 256 33.91 20.48 -6.80
CA SER A 256 32.72 21.23 -7.20
C SER A 256 31.47 20.89 -6.39
N ASN A 257 31.36 19.67 -5.88
CA ASN A 257 30.23 19.23 -5.09
C ASN A 257 30.24 19.79 -3.64
N TYR A 258 31.37 20.32 -3.23
CA TYR A 258 31.59 20.91 -1.90
C TYR A 258 31.60 22.43 -1.91
N LEU A 259 31.14 23.04 -2.99
CA LEU A 259 30.97 24.48 -3.09
C LEU A 259 29.72 24.91 -2.30
N THR A 260 29.88 25.93 -1.50
CA THR A 260 28.76 26.69 -0.94
C THR A 260 28.51 27.86 -1.86
N PRO A 261 27.34 27.95 -2.50
CA PRO A 261 27.03 29.05 -3.41
C PRO A 261 27.14 30.41 -2.77
N ALA A 262 27.43 31.41 -3.59
CA ALA A 262 27.39 32.79 -3.15
C ALA A 262 25.99 33.18 -2.66
N GLN A 263 25.92 34.07 -1.71
CA GLN A 263 24.67 34.61 -1.18
C GLN A 263 24.73 36.15 -1.16
N TRP A 264 23.62 36.75 -1.58
CA TRP A 264 23.45 38.19 -1.57
C TRP A 264 22.27 38.56 -0.68
N GLN A 265 22.47 39.56 0.17
CA GLN A 265 21.38 40.27 0.80
C GLN A 265 21.24 41.61 0.07
N VAL A 266 20.10 41.85 -0.54
CA VAL A 266 19.87 43.07 -1.34
C VAL A 266 18.62 43.79 -0.88
N ALA A 267 18.58 45.10 -1.11
CA ALA A 267 17.34 45.85 -1.15
C ALA A 267 16.96 46.11 -2.60
N HIS A 268 15.68 46.21 -2.89
CA HIS A 268 15.20 46.42 -4.25
C HIS A 268 14.17 47.56 -4.39
N ILE A 269 14.09 48.11 -5.60
CA ILE A 269 13.01 48.97 -6.03
C ILE A 269 12.34 48.24 -7.20
N LEU A 270 11.08 47.85 -7.05
CA LEU A 270 10.29 47.18 -8.08
C LEU A 270 9.42 48.18 -8.85
N PHE A 271 9.45 48.08 -10.17
CA PHE A 271 8.50 48.68 -11.09
C PHE A 271 7.71 47.56 -11.73
N ALA A 272 6.52 47.28 -11.21
CA ALA A 272 5.75 46.11 -11.56
C ALA A 272 5.19 46.20 -12.99
N ILE A 273 5.26 45.10 -13.74
CA ILE A 273 4.64 44.96 -15.05
C ILE A 273 3.36 44.15 -14.87
N PRO A 274 2.17 44.68 -15.24
CA PRO A 274 0.93 43.91 -15.21
C PRO A 274 1.00 42.68 -16.14
N GLU A 275 0.36 41.57 -15.79
CA GLU A 275 0.38 40.30 -16.55
C GLU A 275 -0.07 40.49 -18.03
N ASN A 276 -0.91 41.46 -18.32
CA ASN A 276 -1.45 41.74 -19.68
C ASN A 276 -0.92 43.05 -20.27
N ALA A 277 0.25 43.52 -19.80
CA ALA A 277 0.82 44.79 -20.30
C ALA A 277 1.20 44.70 -21.76
N THR A 278 0.88 45.76 -22.50
CA THR A 278 1.35 45.91 -23.89
C THR A 278 2.85 46.25 -23.91
N LYS A 279 3.47 46.12 -25.08
CA LYS A 279 4.89 46.45 -25.22
C LYS A 279 5.17 47.93 -24.96
N GLU A 280 4.25 48.81 -25.35
CA GLU A 280 4.32 50.24 -25.10
C GLU A 280 4.24 50.55 -23.60
N GLU A 281 3.40 49.86 -22.86
CA GLU A 281 3.30 50.02 -21.41
C GLU A 281 4.58 49.49 -20.70
N GLU A 282 5.12 48.34 -21.15
CA GLU A 282 6.37 47.83 -20.67
C GLU A 282 7.54 48.80 -20.90
N ASP A 283 7.62 49.41 -22.09
CA ASP A 283 8.65 50.40 -22.43
C ASP A 283 8.56 51.65 -21.52
N VAL A 284 7.35 52.11 -21.18
CA VAL A 284 7.13 53.21 -20.23
C VAL A 284 7.61 52.81 -18.82
N ILE A 285 7.34 51.59 -18.38
CA ILE A 285 7.80 51.10 -17.06
C ILE A 285 9.32 50.99 -17.04
N LYS A 286 9.91 50.48 -18.12
CA LYS A 286 11.38 50.46 -18.26
C LYS A 286 11.98 51.83 -18.18
N GLN A 287 11.42 52.82 -18.90
CA GLN A 287 11.91 54.19 -18.85
C GLN A 287 11.88 54.77 -17.44
N LYS A 288 10.82 54.51 -16.66
CA LYS A 288 10.75 54.93 -15.24
C LYS A 288 11.87 54.29 -14.39
N ALA A 289 12.17 53.01 -14.63
CA ALA A 289 13.26 52.32 -13.92
C ALA A 289 14.62 52.92 -14.34
N ASP A 290 14.82 53.21 -15.62
CA ASP A 290 16.06 53.82 -16.14
C ASP A 290 16.26 55.24 -15.58
N GLU A 291 15.19 56.06 -15.48
CA GLU A 291 15.24 57.41 -14.87
C GLU A 291 15.66 57.34 -13.38
N VAL A 292 15.01 56.41 -12.61
CA VAL A 292 15.37 56.25 -11.19
C VAL A 292 16.79 55.71 -11.06
N TYR A 293 17.23 54.83 -11.92
CA TYR A 293 18.64 54.39 -11.92
C TYR A 293 19.61 55.50 -12.23
N SER A 294 19.29 56.38 -13.19
CA SER A 294 20.12 57.58 -13.51
C SER A 294 20.24 58.54 -12.35
N ASP A 295 19.16 58.70 -11.56
CA ASP A 295 19.20 59.51 -10.33
C ASP A 295 20.04 58.85 -9.26
N LEU A 296 19.94 57.53 -9.10
CA LEU A 296 20.73 56.76 -8.15
C LEU A 296 22.22 56.71 -8.48
N GLN A 297 22.60 56.84 -9.75
CA GLN A 297 24.00 57.01 -10.15
C GLN A 297 24.62 58.32 -9.65
N LYS A 298 23.81 59.38 -9.54
CA LYS A 298 24.27 60.68 -9.02
C LYS A 298 24.12 60.78 -7.52
N HIS A 299 23.11 60.15 -6.96
CA HIS A 299 22.69 60.26 -5.57
C HIS A 299 22.37 58.88 -4.96
N PRO A 300 23.35 57.95 -4.78
CA PRO A 300 23.10 56.60 -4.31
C PRO A 300 22.54 56.54 -2.87
N GLU A 301 22.76 57.63 -2.09
CA GLU A 301 22.23 57.76 -0.73
C GLU A 301 20.71 57.90 -0.67
N GLN A 302 20.07 58.23 -1.79
CA GLN A 302 18.61 58.38 -1.88
C GLN A 302 17.87 57.06 -2.07
N PHE A 303 18.56 55.92 -2.22
CA PHE A 303 17.95 54.63 -2.50
C PHE A 303 16.79 54.32 -1.56
N ASP A 304 17.01 54.43 -0.22
CA ASP A 304 15.99 54.13 0.79
C ASP A 304 14.75 55.02 0.68
N LYS A 305 14.90 56.28 0.26
CA LYS A 305 13.77 57.21 0.01
C LYS A 305 13.00 56.84 -1.25
N LEU A 306 13.72 56.40 -2.28
CA LEU A 306 13.13 55.97 -3.54
C LEU A 306 12.39 54.65 -3.43
N VAL A 307 12.86 53.72 -2.56
CA VAL A 307 12.09 52.50 -2.22
C VAL A 307 10.70 52.90 -1.73
N VAL A 308 10.62 53.83 -0.77
CA VAL A 308 9.35 54.24 -0.14
C VAL A 308 8.44 54.95 -1.14
N SER A 309 9.01 55.78 -2.02
CA SER A 309 8.23 56.68 -2.91
C SER A 309 7.94 56.09 -4.28
N LYS A 310 8.73 55.12 -4.76
CA LYS A 310 8.69 54.65 -6.18
C LYS A 310 8.50 53.14 -6.31
N SER A 311 8.78 52.32 -5.28
CA SER A 311 8.64 50.89 -5.36
C SER A 311 7.16 50.46 -5.37
N ASP A 312 6.83 49.56 -6.27
CA ASP A 312 5.52 48.91 -6.32
C ASP A 312 5.42 47.69 -5.36
N ASP A 313 6.55 47.19 -4.83
CA ASP A 313 6.53 46.12 -3.81
C ASP A 313 6.20 46.70 -2.44
N LYS A 314 4.89 46.72 -2.12
CA LYS A 314 4.38 47.27 -0.85
C LYS A 314 4.81 46.43 0.38
N LEU A 315 5.17 45.16 0.19
CA LEU A 315 5.55 44.28 1.29
C LEU A 315 6.95 44.59 1.81
N SER A 316 7.90 44.93 0.96
CA SER A 316 9.28 45.24 1.34
C SER A 316 9.51 46.68 1.77
N ILE A 317 8.60 47.64 1.45
CA ILE A 317 8.77 49.06 1.79
C ILE A 317 9.03 49.28 3.29
N SER A 318 8.30 48.58 4.17
CA SER A 318 8.44 48.71 5.61
C SER A 318 9.84 48.30 6.09
N ASN A 319 10.53 47.44 5.35
CA ASN A 319 11.91 47.00 5.58
C ASN A 319 12.91 47.65 4.61
N LYS A 320 12.60 48.84 4.05
CA LYS A 320 13.46 49.59 3.12
C LYS A 320 13.82 48.80 1.87
N GLY A 321 12.91 47.91 1.40
CA GLY A 321 13.11 47.08 0.24
C GLY A 321 14.05 45.89 0.45
N ILE A 322 14.48 45.58 1.69
CA ILE A 322 15.39 44.46 1.95
C ILE A 322 14.68 43.13 1.74
N LEU A 323 15.26 42.31 0.89
CA LEU A 323 14.84 40.94 0.61
C LEU A 323 15.55 39.92 1.52
N PRO A 324 14.99 38.72 1.72
CA PRO A 324 15.71 37.58 2.27
C PRO A 324 17.00 37.31 1.51
N TRP A 325 17.95 36.57 2.15
CA TRP A 325 19.18 36.16 1.48
C TRP A 325 18.86 35.38 0.18
N VAL A 326 19.42 35.83 -0.93
CA VAL A 326 19.31 35.21 -2.25
C VAL A 326 20.54 34.35 -2.47
N THR A 327 20.34 33.05 -2.73
CA THR A 327 21.42 32.09 -3.02
C THR A 327 21.63 31.98 -4.52
N GLY A 328 22.87 32.06 -4.96
CA GLY A 328 23.24 31.98 -6.37
C GLY A 328 22.99 30.62 -7.00
N GLY A 329 22.74 30.60 -8.33
CA GLY A 329 22.52 29.40 -9.11
C GLY A 329 21.10 28.84 -9.08
N GLN A 330 20.15 29.53 -8.42
CA GLN A 330 18.78 29.03 -8.20
C GLN A 330 17.67 30.02 -8.58
N ASN A 331 18.01 31.19 -9.09
CA ASN A 331 17.01 32.24 -9.34
C ASN A 331 17.29 33.11 -10.57
N GLU A 332 16.27 33.87 -11.00
CA GLU A 332 16.32 34.75 -12.15
C GLU A 332 17.21 35.99 -11.94
N TYR A 333 17.58 36.28 -10.71
CA TYR A 333 18.43 37.42 -10.36
C TYR A 333 19.93 37.16 -10.51
N ASP A 334 20.36 35.90 -10.64
CA ASP A 334 21.78 35.49 -10.61
C ASP A 334 22.62 36.32 -11.60
N ARG A 335 22.11 36.56 -12.80
CA ARG A 335 22.82 37.34 -13.83
C ARG A 335 23.10 38.77 -13.41
N VAL A 336 22.26 39.36 -12.57
CA VAL A 336 22.38 40.74 -12.10
C VAL A 336 23.17 40.81 -10.81
N LEU A 337 22.85 39.90 -9.88
CA LEU A 337 23.48 39.88 -8.57
C LEU A 337 24.94 39.45 -8.62
N SER A 338 25.34 38.61 -9.58
CA SER A 338 26.73 38.21 -9.77
C SER A 338 27.71 39.39 -10.01
N ASN A 339 27.19 40.51 -10.47
CA ASN A 339 27.97 41.73 -10.67
C ASN A 339 28.08 42.61 -9.40
N LEU A 340 27.35 42.27 -8.35
CA LEU A 340 27.35 43.02 -7.08
C LEU A 340 28.24 42.32 -6.06
N THR A 341 29.39 42.86 -5.75
CA THR A 341 30.39 42.26 -4.88
C THR A 341 30.74 43.11 -3.65
N GLU A 342 30.43 44.40 -3.69
CA GLU A 342 30.71 45.34 -2.64
C GLU A 342 29.42 45.97 -2.05
N PRO A 343 29.21 45.94 -0.73
CA PRO A 343 28.05 46.59 -0.12
C PRO A 343 27.88 48.05 -0.59
N GLY A 344 26.66 48.42 -0.91
CA GLY A 344 26.31 49.75 -1.45
C GLY A 344 26.25 49.82 -2.99
N GLN A 345 26.81 48.86 -3.73
CA GLN A 345 26.68 48.80 -5.18
C GLN A 345 25.21 48.69 -5.59
N ILE A 346 24.85 49.40 -6.65
CA ILE A 346 23.48 49.42 -7.22
C ILE A 346 23.52 48.82 -8.62
N SER A 347 22.60 47.88 -8.90
CA SER A 347 22.49 47.25 -10.20
C SER A 347 21.87 48.17 -11.24
N ILE A 348 22.12 47.90 -12.52
CA ILE A 348 21.25 48.39 -13.61
C ILE A 348 19.82 47.82 -13.43
N PRO A 349 18.79 48.47 -13.99
CA PRO A 349 17.44 47.90 -14.01
C PRO A 349 17.44 46.54 -14.67
N ALA A 350 16.98 45.52 -13.95
CA ALA A 350 16.91 44.15 -14.43
C ALA A 350 15.45 43.75 -14.65
N LYS A 351 15.15 43.12 -15.77
CA LYS A 351 13.83 42.54 -16.03
C LYS A 351 13.69 41.20 -15.31
N THR A 352 12.71 41.10 -14.45
CA THR A 352 12.34 39.89 -13.73
C THR A 352 10.90 39.48 -14.06
N LYS A 353 10.40 38.42 -13.53
CA LYS A 353 8.98 38.04 -13.70
C LYS A 353 7.99 39.03 -13.05
N TYR A 354 8.46 39.87 -12.14
CA TYR A 354 7.62 40.87 -11.46
C TYR A 354 7.60 42.21 -12.15
N GLY A 355 8.62 42.51 -12.97
CA GLY A 355 8.78 43.80 -13.60
C GLY A 355 10.24 44.19 -13.79
N TYR A 356 10.53 45.48 -13.76
CA TYR A 356 11.90 46.00 -13.73
C TYR A 356 12.32 46.27 -12.27
N GLU A 357 13.47 45.71 -11.87
CA GLU A 357 13.98 45.85 -10.51
C GLU A 357 15.38 46.46 -10.51
N ILE A 358 15.63 47.33 -9.53
CA ILE A 358 16.95 47.89 -9.24
C ILE A 358 17.36 47.36 -7.88
N PHE A 359 18.49 46.68 -7.82
CA PHE A 359 19.01 46.07 -6.57
C PHE A 359 20.15 46.92 -5.99
N LYS A 360 20.17 47.07 -4.66
CA LYS A 360 21.28 47.61 -3.91
C LYS A 360 21.85 46.51 -3.01
N LEU A 361 23.13 46.21 -3.12
CA LEU A 361 23.78 45.20 -2.28
C LEU A 361 23.90 45.71 -0.83
N ILE A 362 23.37 44.92 0.08
CA ILE A 362 23.48 45.15 1.54
C ILE A 362 24.64 44.33 2.12
N ALA A 363 24.67 43.04 1.79
CA ALA A 363 25.74 42.13 2.23
C ALA A 363 25.97 41.03 1.19
N TYR A 364 27.21 40.55 1.12
CA TYR A 364 27.64 39.53 0.18
C TYR A 364 28.45 38.45 0.90
N LYS A 365 28.12 37.20 0.65
CA LYS A 365 28.92 36.04 1.04
C LYS A 365 29.45 35.40 -0.22
N PRO A 366 30.74 35.38 -0.47
CA PRO A 366 31.32 34.78 -1.67
C PRO A 366 31.17 33.27 -1.69
N VAL A 367 31.34 32.67 -2.85
CA VAL A 367 31.49 31.21 -2.99
C VAL A 367 32.61 30.74 -2.09
N THR A 368 32.33 29.73 -1.29
CA THR A 368 33.37 29.08 -0.46
C THR A 368 33.36 27.57 -0.75
N THR A 369 34.52 26.93 -0.60
CA THR A 369 34.64 25.47 -0.70
C THR A 369 34.82 24.92 0.72
N LYS A 370 33.99 23.95 1.09
CA LYS A 370 34.20 23.23 2.36
C LYS A 370 35.57 22.55 2.31
N SER A 371 36.38 22.72 3.34
CA SER A 371 37.69 22.07 3.41
C SER A 371 37.56 20.55 3.50
N LEU A 372 38.62 19.82 3.10
CA LEU A 372 38.66 18.35 3.23
C LEU A 372 38.31 17.92 4.66
N SER A 373 38.84 18.56 5.67
CA SER A 373 38.57 18.23 7.08
C SER A 373 37.10 18.38 7.50
N GLN A 374 36.34 19.23 6.81
CA GLN A 374 34.91 19.40 7.07
C GLN A 374 34.03 18.31 6.42
N VAL A 375 34.53 17.65 5.40
CA VAL A 375 33.76 16.66 4.61
C VAL A 375 34.39 15.27 4.61
N GLU A 376 35.50 15.08 5.31
CA GLU A 376 36.30 13.84 5.35
C GLU A 376 35.46 12.62 5.77
N SER A 377 34.69 12.75 6.85
CA SER A 377 33.83 11.63 7.30
C SER A 377 32.76 11.27 6.27
N VAL A 378 32.14 12.28 5.63
CA VAL A 378 31.12 12.07 4.60
C VAL A 378 31.71 11.38 3.38
N ILE A 379 32.90 11.81 2.95
CA ILE A 379 33.63 11.18 1.81
C ILE A 379 34.00 9.74 2.15
N LYS A 380 34.50 9.49 3.37
CA LYS A 380 34.86 8.16 3.82
C LYS A 380 33.68 7.22 3.83
N ASP A 381 32.53 7.67 4.36
CA ASP A 381 31.32 6.87 4.39
C ASP A 381 30.77 6.60 2.98
N GLN A 382 30.86 7.57 2.07
CA GLN A 382 30.48 7.41 0.67
C GLN A 382 31.38 6.39 -0.03
N LEU A 383 32.71 6.55 0.05
CA LEU A 383 33.66 5.63 -0.54
C LEU A 383 33.51 4.20 0.00
N LEU A 384 33.31 4.08 1.33
CA LEU A 384 33.06 2.78 1.96
C LEU A 384 31.79 2.13 1.41
N SER A 385 30.73 2.91 1.24
CA SER A 385 29.47 2.40 0.70
C SER A 385 29.61 1.98 -0.76
N ASP A 386 30.23 2.80 -1.60
CA ASP A 386 30.40 2.53 -3.04
C ASP A 386 31.28 1.30 -3.26
N MET A 387 32.41 1.20 -2.55
CA MET A 387 33.31 0.05 -2.63
C MET A 387 32.67 -1.23 -2.10
N ALA A 388 31.89 -1.12 -1.02
CA ALA A 388 31.16 -2.27 -0.46
C ALA A 388 30.11 -2.77 -1.43
N GLN A 389 29.36 -1.87 -2.06
CA GLN A 389 28.34 -2.21 -3.04
C GLN A 389 28.92 -2.90 -4.28
N ALA A 390 30.06 -2.39 -4.80
CA ALA A 390 30.75 -3.01 -5.91
C ALA A 390 31.27 -4.42 -5.56
N LYS A 391 31.91 -4.57 -4.38
CA LYS A 391 32.41 -5.88 -3.92
C LYS A 391 31.26 -6.85 -3.62
N TYR A 392 30.16 -6.37 -3.07
CA TYR A 392 28.99 -7.21 -2.80
C TYR A 392 28.36 -7.73 -4.09
N ALA A 393 28.19 -6.88 -5.09
CA ALA A 393 27.67 -7.28 -6.40
C ALA A 393 28.56 -8.34 -7.06
N GLN A 394 29.89 -8.16 -7.03
CA GLN A 394 30.86 -9.13 -7.54
C GLN A 394 30.81 -10.45 -6.76
N ALA A 395 30.74 -10.38 -5.42
CA ALA A 395 30.68 -11.57 -4.58
C ALA A 395 29.35 -12.32 -4.76
N LEU A 396 28.24 -11.62 -4.97
CA LEU A 396 26.94 -12.23 -5.25
C LEU A 396 26.92 -12.97 -6.60
N GLU A 397 27.52 -12.39 -7.63
CA GLU A 397 27.70 -13.04 -8.93
C GLU A 397 28.52 -14.33 -8.77
N GLN A 398 29.67 -14.28 -8.10
CA GLN A 398 30.50 -15.43 -7.83
C GLN A 398 29.80 -16.48 -6.96
N LEU A 399 29.07 -16.07 -5.93
CA LEU A 399 28.26 -16.96 -5.10
C LEU A 399 27.25 -17.73 -5.95
N THR A 400 26.54 -17.03 -6.84
CA THR A 400 25.55 -17.63 -7.74
C THR A 400 26.18 -18.62 -8.70
N ASP A 401 27.25 -18.21 -9.37
CA ASP A 401 27.92 -19.02 -10.37
C ASP A 401 28.53 -20.29 -9.76
N LEU A 402 29.28 -20.16 -8.67
CA LEU A 402 29.93 -21.29 -8.01
C LEU A 402 28.89 -22.26 -7.40
N SER A 403 27.82 -21.75 -6.82
CA SER A 403 26.75 -22.59 -6.27
C SER A 403 26.05 -23.41 -7.33
N TYR A 404 25.91 -22.86 -8.55
CA TYR A 404 25.30 -23.53 -9.68
C TYR A 404 26.26 -24.53 -10.35
N GLN A 405 27.56 -24.17 -10.51
CA GLN A 405 28.57 -25.02 -11.15
C GLN A 405 28.92 -26.25 -10.31
N THR A 406 28.85 -26.15 -8.99
CA THR A 406 29.12 -27.24 -8.04
C THR A 406 27.93 -27.47 -7.13
N PRO A 407 26.84 -28.06 -7.67
CA PRO A 407 25.57 -28.13 -6.94
C PRO A 407 25.61 -29.08 -5.72
N ASP A 408 26.64 -29.93 -5.62
CA ASP A 408 26.82 -30.95 -4.60
C ASP A 408 27.71 -30.54 -3.40
N SER A 409 28.30 -29.31 -3.43
CA SER A 409 29.16 -28.79 -2.34
C SER A 409 29.06 -27.27 -2.19
N LEU A 410 29.23 -26.78 -0.95
CA LEU A 410 29.42 -25.36 -0.64
C LEU A 410 30.91 -24.99 -0.47
N ASP A 411 31.84 -25.97 -0.47
CA ASP A 411 33.27 -25.72 -0.25
C ASP A 411 33.86 -24.74 -1.27
N PRO A 412 33.61 -24.88 -2.61
CA PRO A 412 34.13 -23.92 -3.58
C PRO A 412 33.67 -22.49 -3.36
N VAL A 413 32.46 -22.30 -2.91
CA VAL A 413 31.92 -21.00 -2.55
C VAL A 413 32.58 -20.44 -1.29
N SER A 414 32.68 -21.29 -0.25
CA SER A 414 33.36 -20.97 1.00
C SER A 414 34.80 -20.53 0.79
N ASP A 415 35.56 -21.31 0.03
CA ASP A 415 36.98 -21.06 -0.24
C ASP A 415 37.18 -19.80 -1.10
N SER A 416 36.41 -19.63 -2.17
CA SER A 416 36.58 -18.53 -3.13
C SER A 416 36.20 -17.18 -2.52
N LEU A 417 35.11 -17.13 -1.70
CA LEU A 417 34.60 -15.91 -1.11
C LEU A 417 35.01 -15.73 0.36
N ASN A 418 35.81 -16.66 0.89
CA ASN A 418 36.22 -16.69 2.30
C ASN A 418 35.01 -16.60 3.26
N LEU A 419 33.92 -17.33 2.93
CA LEU A 419 32.73 -17.43 3.74
C LEU A 419 32.79 -18.72 4.61
N THR A 420 32.29 -18.63 5.84
CA THR A 420 32.22 -19.80 6.72
C THR A 420 30.95 -20.60 6.45
N ILE A 421 31.09 -21.91 6.25
CA ILE A 421 29.95 -22.82 6.22
C ILE A 421 29.41 -22.97 7.64
N GLN A 422 28.13 -22.64 7.80
CA GLN A 422 27.40 -22.72 9.07
C GLN A 422 26.39 -23.85 9.02
N HIS A 423 25.96 -24.33 10.20
CA HIS A 423 25.05 -25.45 10.32
C HIS A 423 23.80 -25.05 11.12
N THR A 424 22.64 -25.62 10.76
CA THR A 424 21.43 -25.43 11.55
C THR A 424 21.23 -26.58 12.56
N GLU A 425 20.43 -26.33 13.59
CA GLU A 425 19.77 -27.43 14.32
C GLU A 425 18.69 -28.08 13.44
N PRO A 426 18.27 -29.34 13.75
CA PRO A 426 17.15 -29.96 13.05
C PRO A 426 15.88 -29.09 13.12
N PHE A 427 15.22 -28.87 11.99
CA PHE A 427 13.95 -28.14 11.93
C PHE A 427 13.00 -28.76 10.91
N SER A 428 11.69 -28.51 11.10
CA SER A 428 10.62 -29.03 10.26
C SER A 428 10.10 -27.99 9.26
N ARG A 429 9.13 -28.37 8.44
CA ARG A 429 8.37 -27.46 7.55
C ARG A 429 7.65 -26.32 8.29
N HIS A 430 7.49 -26.44 9.63
CA HIS A 430 6.94 -25.37 10.48
C HIS A 430 8.02 -24.48 11.09
N GLY A 431 9.28 -24.69 10.70
CA GLY A 431 10.43 -23.97 11.22
C GLY A 431 11.10 -24.62 12.41
N GLY A 432 12.07 -23.92 12.98
CA GLY A 432 12.90 -24.34 14.10
C GLY A 432 13.09 -23.26 15.17
N LYS A 433 14.08 -23.46 16.03
CA LYS A 433 14.37 -22.55 17.15
C LYS A 433 15.23 -21.36 16.71
N GLN A 434 16.18 -21.56 15.79
CA GLN A 434 17.09 -20.54 15.30
C GLN A 434 16.35 -19.53 14.42
N SER A 435 16.79 -18.26 14.39
CA SER A 435 16.16 -17.20 13.59
C SER A 435 16.11 -17.57 12.11
N ILE A 436 17.20 -18.10 11.58
CA ILE A 436 17.33 -18.50 10.18
C ILE A 436 16.32 -19.58 9.78
N THR A 437 16.05 -20.55 10.68
CA THR A 437 15.09 -21.64 10.44
C THR A 437 13.63 -21.23 10.64
N LYS A 438 13.35 -19.95 10.96
CA LYS A 438 12.01 -19.35 10.97
C LYS A 438 11.71 -18.59 9.69
N ASN A 439 12.72 -18.31 8.88
CA ASN A 439 12.54 -17.61 7.60
C ASN A 439 11.81 -18.52 6.62
N LYS A 440 10.70 -18.04 6.07
CA LYS A 440 9.84 -18.83 5.16
C LYS A 440 10.54 -19.22 3.86
N GLN A 441 11.39 -18.35 3.32
CA GLN A 441 12.14 -18.62 2.08
C GLN A 441 13.17 -19.72 2.30
N VAL A 442 13.86 -19.69 3.46
CA VAL A 442 14.82 -20.74 3.87
C VAL A 442 14.10 -22.08 4.04
N ILE A 443 12.95 -22.10 4.74
CA ILE A 443 12.15 -23.32 4.90
C ILE A 443 11.71 -23.85 3.53
N HIS A 444 11.21 -22.99 2.65
CA HIS A 444 10.76 -23.40 1.33
C HIS A 444 11.90 -24.00 0.49
N ALA A 445 13.04 -23.34 0.46
CA ALA A 445 14.22 -23.85 -0.26
C ALA A 445 14.72 -25.17 0.31
N ALA A 446 14.83 -25.28 1.64
CA ALA A 446 15.29 -26.49 2.33
C ALA A 446 14.44 -27.74 2.03
N PHE A 447 13.14 -27.56 1.86
CA PHE A 447 12.18 -28.65 1.59
C PHE A 447 11.71 -28.68 0.12
N SER A 448 12.42 -27.97 -0.79
CA SER A 448 12.19 -28.08 -2.23
C SER A 448 12.69 -29.43 -2.76
N ASN A 449 12.15 -29.86 -3.88
CA ASN A 449 12.59 -31.12 -4.51
C ASN A 449 14.08 -31.07 -4.90
N ASP A 450 14.54 -29.91 -5.36
CA ASP A 450 15.92 -29.70 -5.84
C ASP A 450 16.93 -29.86 -4.69
N VAL A 451 16.65 -29.25 -3.53
CA VAL A 451 17.55 -29.24 -2.38
C VAL A 451 17.40 -30.51 -1.53
N LEU A 452 16.15 -30.95 -1.27
CA LEU A 452 15.87 -32.08 -0.38
C LEU A 452 16.11 -33.44 -1.05
N GLU A 453 15.59 -33.62 -2.28
CA GLU A 453 15.59 -34.92 -2.95
C GLU A 453 16.79 -35.08 -3.89
N LEU A 454 17.15 -34.05 -4.65
CA LEU A 454 18.30 -34.08 -5.55
C LEU A 454 19.61 -33.76 -4.83
N GLY A 455 19.58 -33.16 -3.64
CA GLY A 455 20.75 -32.84 -2.83
C GLY A 455 21.57 -31.66 -3.37
N ASN A 456 20.98 -30.83 -4.21
CA ASN A 456 21.64 -29.67 -4.80
C ASN A 456 21.74 -28.50 -3.81
N ASN A 457 22.64 -27.57 -4.08
CA ASN A 457 22.63 -26.26 -3.44
C ASN A 457 21.37 -25.51 -3.86
N SER A 458 20.84 -24.67 -2.97
CA SER A 458 19.72 -23.79 -3.32
C SER A 458 20.14 -22.68 -4.29
N GLU A 459 19.19 -22.11 -5.00
CA GLU A 459 19.36 -20.78 -5.56
C GLU A 459 19.69 -19.77 -4.44
N PRO A 460 20.37 -18.65 -4.75
CA PRO A 460 20.61 -17.59 -3.78
C PRO A 460 19.30 -17.06 -3.18
N ILE A 461 19.18 -17.11 -1.86
CA ILE A 461 18.02 -16.70 -1.10
C ILE A 461 18.27 -15.33 -0.49
N GLN A 462 17.52 -14.33 -0.91
CA GLN A 462 17.56 -13.00 -0.31
C GLN A 462 16.89 -13.05 1.07
N LEU A 463 17.64 -12.79 2.14
CA LEU A 463 17.11 -12.75 3.49
C LEU A 463 16.57 -11.36 3.87
N ASP A 464 17.31 -10.34 3.44
CA ASP A 464 17.00 -8.91 3.55
C ASP A 464 17.72 -8.14 2.43
N ASN A 465 17.71 -6.79 2.46
CA ASN A 465 18.34 -5.96 1.43
C ASN A 465 19.86 -6.13 1.34
N ASP A 466 20.51 -6.60 2.40
CA ASP A 466 21.96 -6.59 2.59
C ASP A 466 22.54 -8.00 2.78
N SER A 467 21.72 -9.04 2.72
CA SER A 467 22.17 -10.42 3.00
C SER A 467 21.56 -11.43 2.03
N VAL A 468 22.39 -12.30 1.49
CA VAL A 468 22.01 -13.44 0.63
C VAL A 468 22.62 -14.73 1.17
N MET A 469 21.85 -15.79 1.10
CA MET A 469 22.20 -17.12 1.59
C MET A 469 22.13 -18.15 0.47
N VAL A 470 23.06 -19.10 0.46
CA VAL A 470 22.92 -20.38 -0.25
C VAL A 470 23.00 -21.50 0.76
N LEU A 471 22.12 -22.47 0.62
CA LEU A 471 22.00 -23.60 1.55
C LEU A 471 21.94 -24.93 0.81
N ARG A 472 22.21 -26.00 1.54
CA ARG A 472 22.00 -27.39 1.14
C ARG A 472 21.57 -28.24 2.31
N VAL A 473 20.96 -29.39 2.06
CA VAL A 473 20.63 -30.36 3.11
C VAL A 473 21.87 -31.17 3.47
N ASN A 474 22.32 -31.04 4.71
CA ASN A 474 23.37 -31.87 5.30
C ASN A 474 22.78 -33.21 5.76
N LYS A 475 21.60 -33.17 6.42
CA LYS A 475 20.93 -34.37 6.93
C LYS A 475 19.43 -34.27 6.77
N HIS A 476 18.83 -35.30 6.17
CA HIS A 476 17.39 -35.45 6.09
C HIS A 476 16.94 -36.48 7.15
N ILE A 477 15.95 -36.10 7.95
CA ILE A 477 15.32 -36.95 8.97
C ILE A 477 13.87 -37.15 8.54
N PRO A 478 13.56 -38.29 7.90
CA PRO A 478 12.22 -38.54 7.40
C PRO A 478 11.20 -38.67 8.52
N SER A 479 9.96 -38.32 8.22
CA SER A 479 8.83 -38.59 9.11
C SER A 479 8.68 -40.09 9.38
N LYS A 480 8.55 -40.47 10.63
CA LYS A 480 8.33 -41.87 11.04
C LYS A 480 7.12 -41.99 11.96
N GLU A 481 6.47 -43.15 11.92
CA GLU A 481 5.39 -43.48 12.84
C GLU A 481 5.98 -43.67 14.26
N GLN A 482 5.43 -42.89 15.21
CA GLN A 482 5.74 -43.08 16.62
C GLN A 482 5.07 -44.34 17.13
N THR A 483 5.75 -45.11 17.95
CA THR A 483 5.19 -46.32 18.52
C THR A 483 4.08 -46.00 19.51
N LEU A 484 3.18 -47.00 19.75
CA LEU A 484 2.11 -46.84 20.74
C LEU A 484 2.66 -46.48 22.13
N VAL A 485 3.85 -46.98 22.49
CA VAL A 485 4.49 -46.68 23.78
C VAL A 485 4.87 -45.21 23.88
N GLU A 486 5.41 -44.64 22.79
CA GLU A 486 5.83 -43.23 22.75
C GLU A 486 4.65 -42.26 22.85
N VAL A 487 3.49 -42.63 22.32
CA VAL A 487 2.30 -41.74 22.23
C VAL A 487 1.19 -42.09 23.21
N ARG A 488 1.41 -43.11 24.06
CA ARG A 488 0.42 -43.63 25.00
C ARG A 488 -0.22 -42.54 25.86
N ASP A 489 0.61 -41.77 26.55
CA ASP A 489 0.14 -40.70 27.46
C ASP A 489 -0.62 -39.59 26.71
N GLN A 490 -0.21 -39.31 25.49
CA GLN A 490 -0.90 -38.35 24.60
C GLN A 490 -2.29 -38.86 24.22
N ILE A 491 -2.40 -40.16 23.85
CA ILE A 491 -3.68 -40.76 23.48
C ILE A 491 -4.60 -40.85 24.70
N GLU A 492 -4.07 -41.20 25.88
CA GLU A 492 -4.84 -41.23 27.11
C GLU A 492 -5.46 -39.88 27.45
N LYS A 493 -4.68 -38.80 27.34
CA LYS A 493 -5.17 -37.43 27.52
C LYS A 493 -6.25 -37.05 26.49
N ILE A 494 -6.05 -37.40 25.22
CA ILE A 494 -7.04 -37.16 24.17
C ILE A 494 -8.36 -37.88 24.47
N LEU A 495 -8.29 -39.15 24.83
CA LEU A 495 -9.48 -39.94 25.12
C LEU A 495 -10.17 -39.48 26.42
N ALA A 496 -9.41 -39.09 27.46
CA ALA A 496 -9.95 -38.54 28.69
C ALA A 496 -10.70 -37.22 28.40
N LYS A 497 -10.10 -36.34 27.57
CA LYS A 497 -10.76 -35.08 27.15
C LYS A 497 -12.01 -35.37 26.33
N GLN A 498 -11.98 -36.27 25.37
CA GLN A 498 -13.17 -36.64 24.58
C GLN A 498 -14.32 -37.16 25.44
N TYR A 499 -13.99 -37.99 26.46
CA TYR A 499 -14.98 -38.45 27.42
C TYR A 499 -15.58 -37.28 28.22
N ALA A 500 -14.72 -36.39 28.71
CA ALA A 500 -15.12 -35.24 29.49
C ALA A 500 -16.01 -34.28 28.71
N ASP A 501 -15.65 -33.98 27.46
CA ASP A 501 -16.44 -33.14 26.55
C ASP A 501 -17.82 -33.75 26.24
N ALA A 502 -17.84 -35.07 25.98
CA ALA A 502 -19.08 -35.83 25.77
C ALA A 502 -19.97 -35.80 27.00
N LYS A 503 -19.36 -35.95 28.21
CA LYS A 503 -20.11 -35.93 29.47
C LYS A 503 -20.66 -34.56 29.81
N ALA A 504 -19.87 -33.52 29.60
CA ALA A 504 -20.34 -32.13 29.74
C ALA A 504 -21.52 -31.83 28.79
N LYS A 505 -21.41 -32.30 27.54
CA LYS A 505 -22.48 -32.18 26.54
C LYS A 505 -23.74 -32.96 26.96
N GLU A 506 -23.61 -34.18 27.44
CA GLU A 506 -24.72 -35.01 27.91
C GLU A 506 -25.50 -34.30 29.02
N ILE A 507 -24.79 -33.81 30.06
CA ILE A 507 -25.40 -33.07 31.17
C ILE A 507 -26.05 -31.79 30.67
N GLY A 508 -25.33 -30.99 29.88
CA GLY A 508 -25.86 -29.75 29.36
C GLY A 508 -27.07 -29.94 28.46
N THR A 509 -27.08 -30.96 27.60
CA THR A 509 -28.22 -31.30 26.74
C THR A 509 -29.45 -31.69 27.58
N SER A 510 -29.25 -32.40 28.67
CA SER A 510 -30.33 -32.74 29.60
C SER A 510 -30.97 -31.51 30.27
N LEU A 511 -30.21 -30.39 30.37
CA LEU A 511 -30.70 -29.13 30.91
C LEU A 511 -31.44 -28.26 29.86
N LEU A 512 -31.39 -28.61 28.58
CA LEU A 512 -32.14 -27.91 27.54
C LEU A 512 -33.64 -28.23 27.57
N HIS A 513 -33.99 -29.48 27.90
CA HIS A 513 -35.38 -29.90 27.94
C HIS A 513 -35.97 -29.68 29.31
N PRO A 514 -37.21 -29.15 29.40
CA PRO A 514 -37.89 -29.01 30.68
C PRO A 514 -38.22 -30.42 31.21
N VAL A 515 -37.33 -30.97 32.02
CA VAL A 515 -37.64 -32.07 32.92
C VAL A 515 -38.33 -31.46 34.13
N GLU A 516 -39.09 -32.22 34.93
CA GLU A 516 -39.67 -31.74 36.18
C GLU A 516 -38.66 -30.89 36.96
N ASP A 517 -39.03 -29.71 37.42
CA ASP A 517 -38.17 -28.72 38.07
C ASP A 517 -37.23 -29.34 39.13
N GLN A 518 -37.72 -30.38 39.84
CA GLN A 518 -36.92 -31.11 40.84
C GLN A 518 -35.72 -31.87 40.23
N GLN A 519 -35.88 -32.51 39.07
CA GLN A 519 -34.81 -33.25 38.41
C GLN A 519 -33.77 -32.31 37.82
N GLN A 520 -34.20 -31.20 37.29
CA GLN A 520 -33.28 -30.19 36.77
C GLN A 520 -32.44 -29.55 37.89
N GLN A 521 -33.11 -29.21 39.02
CA GLN A 521 -32.39 -28.67 40.17
C GLN A 521 -31.42 -29.67 40.79
N ALA A 522 -31.76 -30.98 40.80
CA ALA A 522 -30.84 -32.03 41.23
C ALA A 522 -29.61 -32.08 40.34
N LEU A 523 -29.74 -32.06 38.99
CA LEU A 523 -28.61 -32.04 38.07
C LEU A 523 -27.71 -30.81 38.26
N ILE A 524 -28.30 -29.63 38.52
CA ILE A 524 -27.57 -28.40 38.81
C ILE A 524 -26.76 -28.55 40.11
N ASN A 525 -27.42 -29.04 41.19
CA ASN A 525 -26.82 -29.17 42.51
C ASN A 525 -25.71 -30.27 42.50
N ASP A 526 -25.99 -31.43 41.93
CA ASP A 526 -25.05 -32.56 41.85
C ASP A 526 -23.77 -32.21 41.10
N ASN A 527 -23.89 -31.35 40.09
CA ASN A 527 -22.76 -30.88 39.30
C ASN A 527 -22.24 -29.51 39.75
N GLN A 528 -22.76 -28.94 40.85
CA GLN A 528 -22.34 -27.63 41.38
C GLN A 528 -22.32 -26.55 40.31
N LEU A 529 -23.40 -26.46 39.54
CA LEU A 529 -23.55 -25.49 38.46
C LEU A 529 -24.32 -24.27 38.95
N GLU A 530 -24.00 -23.09 38.34
CA GLU A 530 -24.66 -21.83 38.72
C GLU A 530 -25.13 -21.08 37.48
N TRP A 531 -26.29 -20.44 37.59
CA TRP A 531 -26.78 -19.54 36.54
C TRP A 531 -26.18 -18.15 36.70
N HIS A 532 -25.57 -17.68 35.61
CA HIS A 532 -25.06 -16.31 35.50
C HIS A 532 -26.02 -15.47 34.70
N SER A 533 -26.47 -14.33 35.26
CA SER A 533 -27.41 -13.42 34.60
C SER A 533 -26.67 -12.29 33.90
N ILE A 534 -27.03 -12.05 32.65
CA ILE A 534 -26.57 -10.92 31.84
C ILE A 534 -27.79 -10.07 31.51
N VAL A 535 -27.69 -8.79 31.78
CA VAL A 535 -28.75 -7.82 31.55
C VAL A 535 -28.30 -6.79 30.51
N GLN A 536 -29.21 -6.44 29.59
CA GLN A 536 -28.99 -5.44 28.56
C GLN A 536 -27.71 -5.68 27.74
N ALA A 537 -27.47 -6.94 27.33
CA ALA A 537 -26.38 -7.26 26.41
C ALA A 537 -26.75 -6.78 25.00
N SER A 538 -25.86 -6.01 24.37
CA SER A 538 -25.88 -5.73 22.94
C SER A 538 -25.26 -6.91 22.14
N ARG A 539 -25.37 -6.88 20.81
CA ARG A 539 -24.80 -7.94 19.95
C ARG A 539 -23.27 -8.07 20.08
N ASP A 540 -22.60 -6.96 20.33
CA ASP A 540 -21.16 -6.82 20.50
C ASP A 540 -20.72 -6.78 21.98
N SER A 541 -21.60 -7.21 22.89
CA SER A 541 -21.33 -7.20 24.33
C SER A 541 -20.20 -8.15 24.69
N ASP A 542 -19.25 -7.67 25.48
CA ASP A 542 -18.13 -8.43 26.09
C ASP A 542 -18.45 -9.00 27.49
N LYS A 543 -19.71 -8.86 27.94
CA LYS A 543 -20.15 -9.32 29.27
C LYS A 543 -20.09 -10.86 29.42
N ALA A 544 -20.09 -11.59 28.30
CA ALA A 544 -19.92 -13.02 28.22
C ALA A 544 -19.08 -13.40 26.99
N ASN A 545 -18.68 -14.68 26.89
CA ASN A 545 -18.04 -15.20 25.68
C ASN A 545 -18.93 -14.93 24.45
N SER A 546 -18.31 -14.59 23.31
CA SER A 546 -19.01 -14.23 22.07
C SER A 546 -19.99 -15.32 21.60
N LEU A 547 -19.61 -16.60 21.68
CA LEU A 547 -20.48 -17.74 21.32
C LEU A 547 -21.74 -17.81 22.21
N ILE A 548 -21.62 -17.47 23.50
CA ILE A 548 -22.74 -17.41 24.44
C ILE A 548 -23.68 -16.25 24.06
N ASN A 549 -23.10 -15.09 23.78
CA ASN A 549 -23.86 -13.90 23.39
C ASN A 549 -24.57 -14.13 22.04
N ASP A 550 -23.88 -14.67 21.05
CA ASP A 550 -24.46 -15.01 19.74
C ASP A 550 -25.60 -15.99 19.86
N LEU A 551 -25.44 -17.04 20.70
CA LEU A 551 -26.50 -17.99 20.97
C LEU A 551 -27.71 -17.31 21.60
N ALA A 552 -27.49 -16.42 22.59
CA ALA A 552 -28.57 -15.65 23.20
C ALA A 552 -29.34 -14.80 22.18
N PHE A 553 -28.65 -14.26 21.13
CA PHE A 553 -29.28 -13.50 20.05
C PHE A 553 -29.95 -14.37 18.97
N ASN A 554 -29.68 -15.66 18.92
CA ASN A 554 -30.34 -16.61 18.02
C ASN A 554 -31.65 -17.17 18.62
N LEU A 555 -31.82 -17.10 19.94
CA LEU A 555 -33.06 -17.50 20.58
C LEU A 555 -34.23 -16.57 20.23
N LEU A 556 -35.34 -17.13 19.77
CA LEU A 556 -36.44 -16.34 19.19
C LEU A 556 -37.49 -15.85 20.22
N ARG A 557 -37.59 -16.51 21.38
CA ARG A 557 -38.66 -16.24 22.36
C ARG A 557 -38.11 -16.27 23.78
N PRO A 558 -38.60 -15.42 24.69
CA PRO A 558 -38.32 -15.56 26.11
C PRO A 558 -38.61 -16.99 26.60
N GLU A 559 -37.83 -17.43 27.59
CA GLU A 559 -37.83 -18.76 28.20
C GLU A 559 -37.27 -19.89 27.26
N SER A 560 -37.01 -19.59 25.98
CA SER A 560 -36.33 -20.58 25.11
C SER A 560 -34.87 -20.79 25.55
N ARG A 561 -34.40 -21.99 25.36
CA ARG A 561 -33.03 -22.44 25.70
C ARG A 561 -32.38 -23.07 24.51
N ASP A 562 -31.07 -22.93 24.44
CA ASP A 562 -30.21 -23.66 23.51
C ASP A 562 -28.82 -23.82 24.12
N GLY A 563 -27.97 -24.64 23.52
CA GLY A 563 -26.66 -24.95 24.06
C GLY A 563 -25.55 -24.87 23.03
N VAL A 564 -24.36 -24.50 23.47
CA VAL A 564 -23.14 -24.38 22.65
C VAL A 564 -21.97 -25.02 23.37
N ILE A 565 -21.05 -25.62 22.59
CA ILE A 565 -19.78 -26.10 23.06
C ILE A 565 -18.74 -25.01 22.83
N LEU A 566 -18.01 -24.64 23.86
CA LEU A 566 -16.88 -23.72 23.77
C LEU A 566 -15.61 -24.43 23.33
N ASP A 567 -14.60 -23.67 22.87
CA ASP A 567 -13.33 -24.21 22.37
C ASP A 567 -12.55 -25.05 23.41
N ASN A 568 -12.76 -24.76 24.69
CA ASN A 568 -12.15 -25.53 25.78
C ASN A 568 -12.87 -26.86 26.07
N GLY A 569 -14.01 -27.16 25.42
CA GLY A 569 -14.84 -28.35 25.60
C GLY A 569 -15.99 -28.17 26.58
N ASP A 570 -16.12 -27.02 27.27
CA ASP A 570 -17.24 -26.75 28.17
C ASP A 570 -18.54 -26.66 27.37
N TYR A 571 -19.63 -27.16 27.94
CA TYR A 571 -20.96 -27.02 27.37
C TYR A 571 -21.73 -25.92 28.11
N VAL A 572 -22.22 -24.95 27.35
CA VAL A 572 -22.98 -23.83 27.92
C VAL A 572 -24.44 -23.93 27.51
N VAL A 573 -25.34 -23.81 28.49
CA VAL A 573 -26.78 -23.67 28.28
C VAL A 573 -27.14 -22.20 28.42
N VAL A 574 -27.81 -21.62 27.44
CA VAL A 574 -28.28 -20.25 27.44
C VAL A 574 -29.81 -20.25 27.50
N LYS A 575 -30.37 -19.42 28.38
CA LYS A 575 -31.81 -19.20 28.53
C LYS A 575 -32.14 -17.73 28.31
N LEU A 576 -32.92 -17.43 27.30
CA LEU A 576 -33.36 -16.07 27.03
C LEU A 576 -34.44 -15.63 28.04
N LYS A 577 -34.26 -14.51 28.72
CA LYS A 577 -35.20 -13.95 29.68
C LYS A 577 -36.08 -12.86 29.05
N ARG A 578 -35.45 -11.96 28.30
CA ARG A 578 -36.17 -10.81 27.71
C ARG A 578 -35.48 -10.33 26.43
N ILE A 579 -36.28 -9.87 25.49
CA ILE A 579 -35.86 -9.13 24.31
C ILE A 579 -36.25 -7.67 24.54
N ASN A 580 -35.28 -6.79 24.56
CA ASN A 580 -35.49 -5.36 24.72
C ASN A 580 -35.24 -4.70 23.35
N ASP A 581 -36.34 -4.28 22.71
CA ASP A 581 -36.27 -3.61 21.41
C ASP A 581 -35.53 -2.26 21.50
N GLY A 582 -34.68 -1.97 20.55
CA GLY A 582 -34.05 -0.67 20.41
C GLY A 582 -35.09 0.43 20.15
N LYS A 583 -34.87 1.60 20.72
CA LYS A 583 -35.78 2.73 20.59
C LYS A 583 -35.04 3.97 20.11
N LEU A 584 -35.55 4.60 19.06
CA LEU A 584 -34.98 5.84 18.52
C LEU A 584 -35.03 6.98 19.57
N SER A 585 -36.01 6.93 20.49
CA SER A 585 -36.16 7.91 21.58
C SER A 585 -35.08 7.81 22.67
N SER A 586 -34.29 6.75 22.70
CA SER A 586 -33.16 6.60 23.63
C SER A 586 -31.89 7.33 23.18
N LEU A 587 -31.87 7.82 21.95
CA LEU A 587 -30.76 8.60 21.38
C LEU A 587 -31.03 10.09 21.53
N ASP A 588 -29.97 10.89 21.72
CA ASP A 588 -30.06 12.33 21.59
C ASP A 588 -30.26 12.74 20.11
N GLN A 589 -30.42 14.04 19.84
CA GLN A 589 -30.74 14.50 18.49
C GLN A 589 -29.59 14.26 17.52
N GLU A 590 -28.35 14.50 17.92
CA GLU A 590 -27.15 14.35 17.09
C GLU A 590 -26.92 12.89 16.74
N GLN A 591 -27.01 11.99 17.71
CA GLN A 591 -26.89 10.54 17.50
C GLN A 591 -27.99 10.03 16.56
N ARG A 592 -29.20 10.56 16.70
CA ARG A 592 -30.35 10.21 15.87
C ARG A 592 -30.15 10.60 14.42
N ASP A 593 -29.71 11.83 14.19
CA ASP A 593 -29.48 12.37 12.86
C ASP A 593 -28.30 11.65 12.20
N SER A 594 -27.21 11.37 12.94
CA SER A 594 -26.08 10.58 12.46
C SER A 594 -26.48 9.16 12.07
N LEU A 595 -27.29 8.48 12.89
CA LEU A 595 -27.77 7.13 12.60
C LEU A 595 -28.69 7.10 11.38
N ILE A 596 -29.57 8.08 11.22
CA ILE A 596 -30.43 8.20 10.05
C ILE A 596 -29.58 8.37 8.78
N GLN A 597 -28.60 9.27 8.81
CA GLN A 597 -27.68 9.47 7.69
C GLN A 597 -26.90 8.20 7.34
N GLN A 598 -26.47 7.42 8.32
CA GLN A 598 -25.80 6.13 8.09
C GLN A 598 -26.73 5.11 7.42
N ILE A 599 -27.99 5.03 7.86
CA ILE A 599 -28.99 4.14 7.25
C ILE A 599 -29.25 4.55 5.80
N GLU A 600 -29.47 5.85 5.54
CA GLU A 600 -29.72 6.39 4.22
C GLU A 600 -28.51 6.18 3.29
N ALA A 601 -27.29 6.45 3.78
CA ALA A 601 -26.06 6.18 3.03
C ALA A 601 -25.90 4.69 2.71
N SER A 602 -26.28 3.80 3.64
CA SER A 602 -26.24 2.34 3.42
C SER A 602 -27.26 1.92 2.34
N TYR A 603 -28.44 2.50 2.33
CA TYR A 603 -29.44 2.26 1.28
C TYR A 603 -28.94 2.77 -0.08
N GLY A 604 -28.37 3.99 -0.12
CA GLY A 604 -27.78 4.51 -1.35
C GLY A 604 -26.63 3.68 -1.89
N MET A 605 -25.83 3.09 -0.99
CA MET A 605 -24.78 2.14 -1.42
C MET A 605 -25.40 0.86 -2.00
N MET A 606 -26.42 0.32 -1.36
CA MET A 606 -27.13 -0.87 -1.88
C MET A 606 -27.81 -0.59 -3.24
N ASP A 607 -28.42 0.56 -3.41
CA ASP A 607 -29.01 0.99 -4.68
C ASP A 607 -27.94 1.15 -5.76
N TYR A 608 -26.78 1.71 -5.41
CA TYR A 608 -25.64 1.80 -6.31
C TYR A 608 -25.12 0.41 -6.72
N ASP A 609 -25.00 -0.52 -5.79
CA ASP A 609 -24.58 -1.89 -6.08
C ASP A 609 -25.58 -2.61 -6.99
N LEU A 610 -26.88 -2.45 -6.73
CA LEU A 610 -27.94 -2.99 -7.59
C LEU A 610 -27.88 -2.37 -8.99
N TYR A 611 -27.65 -1.06 -9.08
CA TYR A 611 -27.48 -0.37 -10.34
C TYR A 611 -26.25 -0.89 -11.11
N VAL A 612 -25.09 -1.03 -10.47
CA VAL A 612 -23.87 -1.57 -11.09
C VAL A 612 -24.09 -3.02 -11.55
N ASN A 613 -24.73 -3.86 -10.73
CA ASN A 613 -25.07 -5.22 -11.12
C ASN A 613 -26.01 -5.26 -12.33
N ASN A 614 -26.98 -4.36 -12.39
CA ASN A 614 -27.86 -4.25 -13.56
C ASN A 614 -27.08 -3.83 -14.82
N LEU A 615 -26.12 -2.89 -14.70
CA LEU A 615 -25.24 -2.50 -15.80
C LEU A 615 -24.40 -3.70 -16.29
N LEU A 616 -23.82 -4.48 -15.38
CA LEU A 616 -23.03 -5.67 -15.71
C LEU A 616 -23.86 -6.72 -16.45
N ASN A 617 -25.10 -6.96 -16.02
CA ASN A 617 -26.01 -7.93 -16.65
C ASN A 617 -26.43 -7.54 -18.08
N HIS A 618 -26.40 -6.25 -18.41
CA HIS A 618 -26.75 -5.75 -19.74
C HIS A 618 -25.52 -5.43 -20.60
N ALA A 619 -24.31 -5.47 -20.03
CA ALA A 619 -23.10 -5.21 -20.78
C ALA A 619 -22.73 -6.40 -21.69
N LYS A 620 -22.27 -6.09 -22.90
CA LYS A 620 -21.69 -7.09 -23.81
C LYS A 620 -20.24 -7.32 -23.40
N ILE A 621 -19.99 -8.46 -22.72
CA ILE A 621 -18.66 -8.82 -22.23
C ILE A 621 -18.15 -10.01 -23.04
N THR A 622 -17.04 -9.82 -23.77
CA THR A 622 -16.36 -10.88 -24.53
C THR A 622 -14.98 -11.11 -23.91
N ARG A 623 -14.71 -12.31 -23.43
CA ARG A 623 -13.42 -12.73 -22.86
C ARG A 623 -12.65 -13.51 -23.92
N ASN A 624 -11.37 -13.14 -24.15
CA ASN A 624 -10.46 -13.77 -25.09
C ASN A 624 -9.49 -14.71 -24.36
#